data_ddeb63f8cac96a6a2399215e8e5aaff5
#
_entry.id   ddeb63f8cac96a6a2399215e8e5aaff5
#
_cell.length_a   1.000
_cell.length_b   1.000
_cell.length_c   1.000
_cell.angle_alpha   90.00
_cell.angle_beta   90.00
_cell.angle_gamma   90.00
#
_symmetry.space_group_name_H-M   'P 1'
#
loop_
_entity.id
_entity.type
_entity.pdbx_description
1 polymer ?
#
loop_
_entity_poly.entity_id
_entity_poly.type
_entity_poly.pdbx_seq_one_letter_code
_entity_poly.pdbx_strand_id
1 'polypeptide(L)'
;MIIWGYSAGVHDAALSVIKDDQVVFASTADRYSGELHDANLNANIVSYALNWGEPDYVTYYEQPWHRWTRQLRAGQYAEVTRPFLPRTHLDSIKSLNYKQFYYTDHQLSHAGAYYHSGFTDAAIIVVDAMSQWTTASVWLGRGSKLKKVWGMRYANSLGLFYSAMTQRCGLQH
;
A
#
# COMPACT_ATOMS: atom_id res chain seq x y z
N MET A 1 -1.98 3.91 21.71
CA MET A 1 -1.59 4.62 20.47
C MET A 1 -2.35 4.02 19.31
N ILE A 2 -2.95 4.85 18.44
CA ILE A 2 -3.74 4.38 17.29
C ILE A 2 -3.05 4.83 16.00
N ILE A 3 -2.78 3.88 15.11
CA ILE A 3 -2.17 4.13 13.81
C ILE A 3 -3.11 3.62 12.72
N TRP A 4 -3.41 4.46 11.75
CA TRP A 4 -4.13 4.05 10.55
C TRP A 4 -3.16 3.86 9.40
N GLY A 5 -3.24 2.70 8.75
CA GLY A 5 -2.54 2.41 7.50
C GLY A 5 -3.54 2.24 6.36
N TYR A 6 -3.31 2.89 5.20
CA TYR A 6 -4.23 2.73 4.10
C TYR A 6 -3.55 2.74 2.73
N SER A 7 -4.24 2.12 1.76
CA SER A 7 -3.95 2.17 0.33
C SER A 7 -5.16 2.73 -0.41
N ALA A 8 -4.95 3.51 -1.46
CA ALA A 8 -5.99 4.00 -2.36
C ALA A 8 -5.40 4.55 -3.66
N GLY A 9 -6.24 4.82 -4.66
CA GLY A 9 -5.88 5.53 -5.88
C GLY A 9 -5.29 4.66 -6.98
N VAL A 10 -5.36 3.33 -6.88
CA VAL A 10 -4.96 2.39 -7.94
C VAL A 10 -6.04 1.32 -8.13
N HIS A 11 -6.19 0.41 -7.19
CA HIS A 11 -7.21 -0.63 -7.11
C HIS A 11 -7.32 -1.07 -5.65
N ASP A 12 -8.42 -1.70 -5.29
CA ASP A 12 -8.64 -2.34 -3.99
C ASP A 12 -8.18 -1.47 -2.81
N ALA A 13 -8.76 -0.28 -2.68
CA ALA A 13 -8.45 0.58 -1.55
C ALA A 13 -8.72 -0.15 -0.24
N ALA A 14 -7.81 -0.02 0.72
CA ALA A 14 -7.87 -0.73 1.99
C ALA A 14 -7.50 0.19 3.15
N LEU A 15 -8.07 -0.08 4.32
CA LEU A 15 -7.79 0.62 5.56
C LEU A 15 -7.57 -0.38 6.69
N SER A 16 -6.52 -0.17 7.45
CA SER A 16 -6.21 -0.92 8.66
C SER A 16 -6.02 0.00 9.86
N VAL A 17 -6.38 -0.50 11.04
CA VAL A 17 -6.18 0.18 12.32
C VAL A 17 -5.34 -0.70 13.22
N ILE A 18 -4.22 -0.15 13.69
CA ILE A 18 -3.39 -0.74 14.72
C ILE A 18 -3.61 0.04 16.00
N LYS A 19 -3.98 -0.63 17.07
CA LYS A 19 -4.17 -0.07 18.40
C LYS A 19 -3.35 -0.89 19.39
N ASP A 20 -2.43 -0.20 20.09
CA ASP A 20 -1.58 -0.80 21.12
C ASP A 20 -0.89 -2.09 20.62
N ASP A 21 -0.23 -1.98 19.47
CA ASP A 21 0.52 -3.03 18.77
C ASP A 21 -0.31 -4.21 18.23
N GLN A 22 -1.64 -4.09 18.24
CA GLN A 22 -2.54 -5.10 17.66
C GLN A 22 -3.30 -4.55 16.46
N VAL A 23 -3.43 -5.36 15.41
CA VAL A 23 -4.33 -5.07 14.29
C VAL A 23 -5.77 -5.32 14.77
N VAL A 24 -6.51 -4.24 15.03
CA VAL A 24 -7.89 -4.31 15.52
C VAL A 24 -8.93 -4.19 14.40
N PHE A 25 -8.52 -3.68 13.25
CA PHE A 25 -9.36 -3.57 12.06
C PHE A 25 -8.49 -3.67 10.80
N ALA A 26 -8.97 -4.38 9.79
CA ALA A 26 -8.42 -4.38 8.44
C ALA A 26 -9.52 -4.78 7.45
N SER A 27 -9.75 -3.96 6.43
CA SER A 27 -10.76 -4.24 5.40
C SER A 27 -10.47 -3.48 4.11
N THR A 28 -11.13 -3.91 3.03
CA THR A 28 -11.09 -3.28 1.71
C THR A 28 -12.36 -2.45 1.46
N ALA A 29 -12.24 -1.40 0.65
CA ALA A 29 -13.33 -0.44 0.40
C ALA A 29 -14.51 -1.05 -0.34
N ASP A 30 -14.28 -2.02 -1.21
CA ASP A 30 -15.29 -2.77 -1.97
C ASP A 30 -16.36 -3.42 -1.08
N ARG A 31 -15.98 -3.87 0.13
CA ARG A 31 -16.91 -4.43 1.12
C ARG A 31 -17.92 -3.41 1.65
N TYR A 32 -17.65 -2.13 1.47
CA TYR A 32 -18.47 -1.02 1.97
C TYR A 32 -19.14 -0.24 0.85
N SER A 33 -18.58 -0.24 -0.35
CA SER A 33 -19.18 0.39 -1.54
C SER A 33 -20.03 -0.59 -2.36
N GLY A 34 -19.70 -1.89 -2.34
CA GLY A 34 -20.26 -2.88 -3.24
C GLY A 34 -19.68 -2.82 -4.66
N GLU A 35 -18.70 -1.95 -4.91
CA GLU A 35 -18.00 -1.81 -6.18
C GLU A 35 -16.75 -2.69 -6.20
N LEU A 36 -16.69 -3.63 -7.13
CA LEU A 36 -15.53 -4.51 -7.30
C LEU A 36 -14.29 -3.66 -7.66
N HIS A 37 -13.16 -3.94 -6.99
CA HIS A 37 -11.91 -3.22 -7.18
C HIS A 37 -11.99 -1.70 -6.90
N ASP A 38 -12.85 -1.29 -5.95
CA ASP A 38 -12.95 0.12 -5.55
C ASP A 38 -11.57 0.70 -5.22
N ALA A 39 -11.12 1.64 -6.03
CA ALA A 39 -9.81 2.26 -5.92
C ALA A 39 -9.76 3.35 -4.83
N ASN A 40 -10.91 3.74 -4.28
CA ASN A 40 -11.01 4.87 -3.37
C ASN A 40 -11.52 4.43 -2.00
N LEU A 41 -10.97 5.02 -0.95
CA LEU A 41 -11.61 4.93 0.35
C LEU A 41 -12.95 5.66 0.29
N ASN A 42 -13.98 5.08 0.91
CA ASN A 42 -15.30 5.69 1.03
C ASN A 42 -15.61 6.04 2.49
N ALA A 43 -16.65 6.86 2.69
CA ALA A 43 -17.05 7.33 4.02
C ALA A 43 -17.46 6.18 4.96
N ASN A 44 -17.97 5.08 4.42
CA ASN A 44 -18.45 3.97 5.23
C ASN A 44 -17.30 3.23 5.92
N ILE A 45 -16.23 2.87 5.17
CA ILE A 45 -15.07 2.19 5.75
C ILE A 45 -14.36 3.10 6.77
N VAL A 46 -14.25 4.42 6.48
CA VAL A 46 -13.65 5.40 7.39
C VAL A 46 -14.50 5.53 8.67
N SER A 47 -15.83 5.63 8.54
CA SER A 47 -16.73 5.71 9.69
C SER A 47 -16.70 4.44 10.54
N TYR A 48 -16.56 3.28 9.90
CA TYR A 48 -16.43 2.02 10.63
C TYR A 48 -15.11 1.92 11.39
N ALA A 49 -14.01 2.34 10.77
CA ALA A 49 -12.69 2.37 11.41
C ALA A 49 -12.65 3.30 12.64
N LEU A 50 -13.42 4.38 12.63
CA LEU A 50 -13.55 5.30 13.79
C LEU A 50 -14.13 4.66 15.05
N ASN A 51 -14.82 3.52 14.97
CA ASN A 51 -15.26 2.77 16.15
C ASN A 51 -14.07 2.33 17.03
N TRP A 52 -12.87 2.25 16.45
CA TRP A 52 -11.64 1.90 17.16
C TRP A 52 -10.88 3.13 17.69
N GLY A 53 -11.31 4.33 17.30
CA GLY A 53 -10.79 5.64 17.70
C GLY A 53 -10.16 6.43 16.56
N GLU A 54 -10.00 7.73 16.77
CA GLU A 54 -9.27 8.60 15.85
C GLU A 54 -7.78 8.24 15.83
N PRO A 55 -7.11 8.35 14.66
CA PRO A 55 -5.70 8.01 14.55
C PRO A 55 -4.80 9.05 15.24
N ASP A 56 -3.81 8.59 16.00
CA ASP A 56 -2.67 9.43 16.39
C ASP A 56 -1.77 9.71 15.18
N TYR A 57 -1.59 8.71 14.30
CA TYR A 57 -0.77 8.77 13.10
C TYR A 57 -1.47 8.07 11.94
N VAL A 58 -1.24 8.62 10.74
CA VAL A 58 -1.72 8.01 9.49
C VAL A 58 -0.53 7.67 8.61
N THR A 59 -0.53 6.51 7.99
CA THR A 59 0.48 6.10 7.01
C THR A 59 -0.15 5.67 5.71
N TYR A 60 0.42 6.14 4.61
CA TYR A 60 0.07 5.71 3.26
C TYR A 60 1.12 4.74 2.74
N TYR A 61 0.69 3.68 2.06
CA TYR A 61 1.49 2.51 1.71
C TYR A 61 2.61 2.74 0.69
N GLU A 62 2.63 3.89 0.00
CA GLU A 62 3.65 4.21 -0.99
C GLU A 62 4.06 5.69 -0.97
N GLN A 63 5.12 6.01 -1.70
CA GLN A 63 5.58 7.38 -1.94
C GLN A 63 5.13 7.82 -3.35
N PRO A 64 4.07 8.62 -3.50
CA PRO A 64 3.46 8.94 -4.80
C PRO A 64 4.43 9.55 -5.82
N TRP A 65 5.38 10.37 -5.36
CA TRP A 65 6.39 11.00 -6.24
C TRP A 65 7.32 10.00 -6.91
N HIS A 66 7.63 8.85 -6.27
CA HIS A 66 8.40 7.78 -6.90
C HIS A 66 7.60 7.08 -8.00
N ARG A 67 6.29 6.90 -7.79
CA ARG A 67 5.37 6.39 -8.82
C ARG A 67 5.31 7.37 -10.00
N TRP A 68 5.10 8.66 -9.75
CA TRP A 68 5.00 9.67 -10.81
C TRP A 68 6.27 9.76 -11.65
N THR A 69 7.46 9.76 -11.04
CA THR A 69 8.72 9.78 -11.80
C THR A 69 8.90 8.53 -12.66
N ARG A 70 8.46 7.37 -12.17
CA ARG A 70 8.47 6.13 -12.96
C ARG A 70 7.48 6.20 -14.14
N GLN A 71 6.25 6.66 -13.89
CA GLN A 71 5.23 6.82 -14.91
C GLN A 71 5.68 7.80 -16.00
N LEU A 72 6.28 8.92 -15.63
CA LEU A 72 6.87 9.89 -16.55
C LEU A 72 7.92 9.22 -17.44
N ARG A 73 8.83 8.44 -16.86
CA ARG A 73 9.87 7.71 -17.60
C ARG A 73 9.30 6.60 -18.50
N ALA A 74 8.18 6.00 -18.11
CA ALA A 74 7.47 4.98 -18.88
C ALA A 74 6.55 5.56 -19.98
N GLY A 75 6.48 6.89 -20.15
CA GLY A 75 5.60 7.54 -21.12
C GLY A 75 4.12 7.56 -20.73
N GLN A 76 3.79 7.27 -19.48
CA GLN A 76 2.41 7.24 -18.94
C GLN A 76 1.99 8.64 -18.47
N TYR A 77 1.97 9.61 -19.38
CA TYR A 77 1.77 11.03 -19.05
C TYR A 77 0.38 11.32 -18.47
N ALA A 78 -0.66 10.61 -18.91
CA ALA A 78 -2.02 10.80 -18.41
C ALA A 78 -2.12 10.54 -16.91
N GLU A 79 -1.38 9.57 -16.40
CA GLU A 79 -1.34 9.22 -14.97
C GLU A 79 -0.62 10.29 -14.13
N VAL A 80 0.35 10.98 -14.73
CA VAL A 80 1.11 12.03 -14.04
C VAL A 80 0.34 13.35 -13.99
N THR A 81 -0.48 13.64 -15.01
CA THR A 81 -1.29 14.87 -15.09
C THR A 81 -2.48 14.89 -14.13
N ARG A 82 -2.87 13.73 -13.60
CA ARG A 82 -3.94 13.59 -12.58
C ARG A 82 -3.38 12.92 -11.33
N PRO A 83 -2.53 13.60 -10.56
CA PRO A 83 -1.89 12.99 -9.42
C PRO A 83 -2.91 12.67 -8.33
N PHE A 84 -2.87 11.46 -7.80
CA PHE A 84 -3.58 11.11 -6.60
C PHE A 84 -2.80 11.65 -5.38
N LEU A 85 -3.46 12.49 -4.58
CA LEU A 85 -2.92 13.08 -3.36
C LEU A 85 -3.52 12.40 -2.14
N PRO A 86 -2.84 11.41 -1.54
CA PRO A 86 -3.43 10.57 -0.49
C PRO A 86 -4.00 11.37 0.68
N ARG A 87 -3.21 12.27 1.25
CA ARG A 87 -3.66 13.07 2.39
C ARG A 87 -4.92 13.87 2.07
N THR A 88 -4.94 14.58 0.94
CA THR A 88 -6.11 15.37 0.52
C THR A 88 -7.32 14.48 0.29
N HIS A 89 -7.12 13.29 -0.28
CA HIS A 89 -8.20 12.33 -0.46
C HIS A 89 -8.81 11.90 0.89
N LEU A 90 -7.99 11.50 1.85
CA LEU A 90 -8.47 11.11 3.18
C LEU A 90 -9.19 12.26 3.88
N ASP A 91 -8.61 13.46 3.86
CA ASP A 91 -9.18 14.65 4.49
C ASP A 91 -10.50 15.08 3.81
N SER A 92 -10.69 14.78 2.51
CA SER A 92 -11.95 15.04 1.78
C SER A 92 -13.10 14.11 2.20
N ILE A 93 -12.78 12.88 2.64
CA ILE A 93 -13.79 11.94 3.14
C ILE A 93 -14.23 12.35 4.53
N LYS A 94 -13.27 12.63 5.40
CA LYS A 94 -13.51 13.09 6.76
C LYS A 94 -12.29 13.85 7.27
N SER A 95 -12.53 15.02 7.85
CA SER A 95 -11.48 15.75 8.58
C SER A 95 -11.15 14.96 9.85
N LEU A 96 -9.95 14.40 9.90
CA LEU A 96 -9.43 13.63 11.02
C LEU A 96 -8.35 14.42 11.73
N ASN A 97 -8.31 14.30 13.06
CA ASN A 97 -7.30 14.95 13.87
C ASN A 97 -6.17 13.96 14.18
N TYR A 98 -5.05 14.06 13.45
CA TYR A 98 -3.86 13.24 13.66
C TYR A 98 -2.59 14.09 13.75
N LYS A 99 -1.60 13.60 14.48
CA LYS A 99 -0.33 14.33 14.72
C LYS A 99 0.52 14.43 13.46
N GLN A 100 0.59 13.36 12.67
CA GLN A 100 1.44 13.32 11.47
C GLN A 100 0.96 12.29 10.46
N PHE A 101 1.16 12.63 9.17
CA PHE A 101 0.92 11.77 8.02
C PHE A 101 2.25 11.30 7.42
N TYR A 102 2.40 9.98 7.24
CA TYR A 102 3.61 9.36 6.71
C TYR A 102 3.37 8.74 5.34
N TYR A 103 4.39 8.77 4.52
CA TYR A 103 4.48 8.03 3.26
C TYR A 103 5.52 6.93 3.40
N THR A 104 5.13 5.68 3.26
CA THR A 104 6.02 4.53 3.41
C THR A 104 6.56 4.09 2.03
N ASP A 105 7.75 3.49 1.98
CA ASP A 105 8.19 2.80 0.78
C ASP A 105 7.27 1.59 0.52
N HIS A 106 6.83 1.41 -0.74
CA HIS A 106 5.86 0.36 -1.10
C HIS A 106 6.35 -1.05 -0.72
N GLN A 107 7.60 -1.36 -1.02
CA GLN A 107 8.16 -2.68 -0.68
C GLN A 107 8.34 -2.86 0.82
N LEU A 108 8.61 -1.78 1.55
CA LEU A 108 8.65 -1.80 3.02
C LEU A 108 7.25 -2.04 3.61
N SER A 109 6.19 -1.48 3.00
CA SER A 109 4.82 -1.72 3.44
C SER A 109 4.48 -3.20 3.39
N HIS A 110 4.84 -3.90 2.31
CA HIS A 110 4.66 -5.35 2.20
C HIS A 110 5.56 -6.11 3.18
N ALA A 111 6.85 -5.75 3.29
CA ALA A 111 7.78 -6.39 4.21
C ALA A 111 7.35 -6.21 5.68
N GLY A 112 6.57 -5.17 5.99
CA GLY A 112 6.02 -4.89 7.31
C GLY A 112 5.12 -6.01 7.87
N ALA A 113 4.56 -6.89 7.01
CA ALA A 113 3.83 -8.08 7.44
C ALA A 113 4.66 -8.98 8.38
N TYR A 114 5.98 -8.88 8.33
CA TYR A 114 6.89 -9.56 9.25
C TYR A 114 6.56 -9.31 10.73
N TYR A 115 6.19 -8.08 11.11
CA TYR A 115 5.92 -7.71 12.50
C TYR A 115 4.73 -8.46 13.12
N HIS A 116 3.82 -8.95 12.28
CA HIS A 116 2.65 -9.72 12.71
C HIS A 116 2.73 -11.21 12.33
N SER A 117 3.86 -11.65 11.78
CA SER A 117 4.05 -13.03 11.32
C SER A 117 4.33 -14.04 12.45
N GLY A 118 4.73 -13.55 13.63
CA GLY A 118 5.19 -14.38 14.75
C GLY A 118 6.65 -14.85 14.65
N PHE A 119 7.35 -14.57 13.54
CA PHE A 119 8.78 -14.89 13.42
C PHE A 119 9.65 -13.84 14.12
N THR A 120 10.66 -14.29 14.87
CA THR A 120 11.69 -13.41 15.46
C THR A 120 12.81 -13.09 14.48
N ASP A 121 13.12 -14.05 13.62
CA ASP A 121 14.09 -13.93 12.53
C ASP A 121 13.49 -14.51 11.25
N ALA A 122 13.56 -13.76 10.16
CA ALA A 122 13.01 -14.19 8.88
C ALA A 122 13.73 -13.54 7.68
N ALA A 123 13.76 -14.28 6.57
CA ALA A 123 13.96 -13.71 5.24
C ALA A 123 12.59 -13.41 4.64
N ILE A 124 12.36 -12.16 4.25
CA ILE A 124 11.11 -11.70 3.66
C ILE A 124 11.36 -11.42 2.19
N ILE A 125 10.59 -12.07 1.31
CA ILE A 125 10.63 -11.87 -0.13
C ILE A 125 9.36 -11.11 -0.52
N VAL A 126 9.52 -9.94 -1.13
CA VAL A 126 8.43 -9.15 -1.70
C VAL A 126 8.56 -9.19 -3.21
N VAL A 127 7.49 -9.59 -3.90
CA VAL A 127 7.41 -9.62 -5.36
C VAL A 127 6.16 -8.89 -5.79
N ASP A 128 6.33 -7.94 -6.70
CA ASP A 128 5.26 -7.10 -7.21
C ASP A 128 5.37 -6.97 -8.73
N ALA A 129 4.28 -6.57 -9.38
CA ALA A 129 4.29 -6.28 -10.80
C ALA A 129 4.98 -4.93 -11.06
N MET A 130 4.41 -3.86 -10.55
CA MET A 130 4.89 -2.51 -10.80
C MET A 130 4.19 -1.52 -9.86
N SER A 131 4.93 -0.99 -8.90
CA SER A 131 4.43 0.11 -8.06
C SER A 131 5.30 1.36 -8.19
N GLN A 132 6.34 1.43 -7.41
CA GLN A 132 7.37 2.47 -7.51
C GLN A 132 8.49 2.02 -8.48
N TRP A 133 9.75 2.14 -8.09
CA TRP A 133 10.89 1.70 -8.89
C TRP A 133 11.33 0.27 -8.59
N THR A 134 11.07 -0.24 -7.38
CA THR A 134 11.45 -1.59 -6.96
C THR A 134 10.31 -2.55 -7.25
N THR A 135 10.56 -3.59 -8.02
CA THR A 135 9.59 -4.62 -8.44
C THR A 135 9.70 -5.91 -7.64
N ALA A 136 10.87 -6.16 -7.05
CA ALA A 136 11.05 -7.23 -6.06
C ALA A 136 12.14 -6.85 -5.07
N SER A 137 12.06 -7.37 -3.86
CA SER A 137 13.06 -7.13 -2.83
C SER A 137 13.15 -8.26 -1.82
N VAL A 138 14.35 -8.39 -1.23
CA VAL A 138 14.61 -9.32 -0.12
C VAL A 138 15.00 -8.50 1.10
N TRP A 139 14.39 -8.83 2.22
CA TRP A 139 14.62 -8.19 3.49
C TRP A 139 15.00 -9.24 4.54
N LEU A 140 15.77 -8.82 5.52
CA LEU A 140 16.03 -9.59 6.73
C LEU A 140 15.32 -8.92 7.90
N GLY A 141 14.43 -9.68 8.55
CA GLY A 141 13.78 -9.31 9.80
C GLY A 141 14.55 -9.92 10.96
N ARG A 142 14.86 -9.12 11.99
CA ARG A 142 15.46 -9.56 13.24
C ARG A 142 14.91 -8.74 14.39
N GLY A 143 14.11 -9.36 15.26
CA GLY A 143 13.40 -8.68 16.32
C GLY A 143 12.56 -7.53 15.77
N SER A 144 12.81 -6.30 16.18
CA SER A 144 12.09 -5.10 15.70
C SER A 144 12.71 -4.43 14.45
N LYS A 145 13.72 -5.06 13.81
CA LYS A 145 14.45 -4.43 12.70
C LYS A 145 14.18 -5.15 11.39
N LEU A 146 13.90 -4.34 10.34
CA LEU A 146 13.86 -4.79 8.96
C LEU A 146 15.01 -4.14 8.19
N LYS A 147 15.78 -4.96 7.44
CA LYS A 147 16.87 -4.49 6.60
C LYS A 147 16.72 -5.05 5.18
N LYS A 148 16.57 -4.17 4.19
CA LYS A 148 16.63 -4.54 2.77
C LYS A 148 18.05 -4.99 2.42
N VAL A 149 18.18 -6.19 1.82
CA VAL A 149 19.47 -6.76 1.44
C VAL A 149 19.61 -6.90 -0.07
N TRP A 150 18.51 -6.93 -0.80
CA TRP A 150 18.52 -7.01 -2.25
C TRP A 150 17.27 -6.34 -2.84
N GLY A 151 17.34 -5.93 -4.12
CA GLY A 151 16.18 -5.40 -4.84
C GLY A 151 16.34 -5.44 -6.35
N MET A 152 15.28 -5.82 -7.03
CA MET A 152 15.11 -5.73 -8.49
C MET A 152 14.38 -4.43 -8.83
N ARG A 153 14.77 -3.81 -9.93
CA ARG A 153 14.16 -2.53 -10.35
C ARG A 153 13.46 -2.66 -11.70
N TYR A 154 12.46 -1.82 -11.92
CA TYR A 154 11.83 -1.60 -13.22
C TYR A 154 12.91 -1.22 -14.27
N ALA A 155 12.91 -1.79 -15.50
CA ALA A 155 11.87 -2.61 -16.19
C ALA A 155 11.89 -4.13 -15.89
N ASN A 156 12.85 -4.65 -15.08
CA ASN A 156 12.82 -6.05 -14.70
C ASN A 156 11.71 -6.27 -13.66
N SER A 157 10.82 -7.22 -13.91
CA SER A 157 9.72 -7.55 -12.98
C SER A 157 9.24 -8.96 -13.19
N LEU A 158 9.20 -9.73 -12.11
CA LEU A 158 8.60 -11.08 -12.11
C LEU A 158 7.08 -10.99 -12.24
N GLY A 159 6.44 -9.98 -11.63
CA GLY A 159 5.00 -9.77 -11.74
C GLY A 159 4.58 -9.41 -13.17
N LEU A 160 5.31 -8.52 -13.85
CA LEU A 160 5.05 -8.21 -15.27
C LEU A 160 5.31 -9.41 -16.17
N PHE A 161 6.33 -10.22 -15.87
CA PHE A 161 6.56 -11.48 -16.57
C PHE A 161 5.38 -12.43 -16.40
N TYR A 162 4.86 -12.58 -15.17
CA TYR A 162 3.66 -13.37 -14.89
C TYR A 162 2.46 -12.87 -15.72
N SER A 163 2.19 -11.57 -15.70
CA SER A 163 1.09 -10.96 -16.46
C SER A 163 1.23 -11.20 -17.96
N ALA A 164 2.44 -11.05 -18.52
CA ALA A 164 2.70 -11.30 -19.94
C ALA A 164 2.46 -12.77 -20.32
N MET A 165 2.87 -13.70 -19.46
CA MET A 165 2.63 -15.14 -19.69
C MET A 165 1.15 -15.50 -19.58
N THR A 166 0.43 -14.93 -18.60
CA THR A 166 -1.02 -15.08 -18.41
C THR A 166 -1.77 -14.62 -19.67
N GLN A 167 -1.44 -13.43 -20.16
CA GLN A 167 -2.04 -12.90 -21.39
C GLN A 167 -1.73 -13.78 -22.61
N ARG A 168 -0.49 -14.28 -22.74
CA ARG A 168 -0.10 -15.19 -23.83
C ARG A 168 -0.87 -16.52 -23.79
N CYS A 169 -1.23 -16.99 -22.61
CA CYS A 169 -2.05 -18.20 -22.43
C CYS A 169 -3.55 -17.96 -22.69
N GLY A 170 -3.96 -16.73 -23.05
CA GLY A 170 -5.35 -16.37 -23.30
C GLY A 170 -6.18 -16.19 -22.01
N LEU A 171 -5.55 -16.14 -20.85
CA LEU A 171 -6.20 -15.83 -19.59
C LEU A 171 -6.30 -14.30 -19.46
N GLN A 172 -7.50 -13.81 -19.16
CA GLN A 172 -7.71 -12.38 -18.87
C GLN A 172 -7.59 -12.14 -17.36
N HIS A 173 -7.06 -10.98 -17.03
CA HIS A 173 -7.08 -10.44 -15.67
C HIS A 173 -8.29 -9.56 -15.46
#